data_3b6f42b0f6a91c6db7cf238022d804a0
#
_entry.id   3b6f42b0f6a91c6db7cf238022d804a0
#
_cell.length_a   1.000
_cell.length_b   1.000
_cell.length_c   1.000
_cell.angle_alpha   90.00
_cell.angle_beta   90.00
_cell.angle_gamma   90.00
#
_symmetry.space_group_name_H-M   'P 1'
#
loop_
_entity.id
_entity.type
_entity.pdbx_description
1 polymer ?
#
loop_
_entity_poly.entity_id
_entity_poly.type
_entity_poly.pdbx_seq_one_letter_code
_entity_poly.pdbx_strand_id
1 'polypeptide(L)'
;MVGFNRRFCPKLSELKKKGKADIIVMEKNREYPPGDTRQFIVEDFIHVVDTLRFLMDEEVKSLDINFSKKNDKLNSVVVTFKGENTTAVGIMNRCAGITEEVIEYMVKGNKFVVEELVDIIEVNNNGKTRTTFGGWESSLYKRGFDDIITHFLDSIKEKKNPDPSLEDSIITHRICEDIVNYINNN
;
A
#
# COMPACT_ATOMS: atom_id res chain seq x y z
N MET A 1 15.77 4.76 -8.51
CA MET A 1 14.55 4.00 -8.14
C MET A 1 14.48 3.88 -6.63
N VAL A 2 13.30 4.03 -6.02
CA VAL A 2 13.04 3.71 -4.62
C VAL A 2 12.47 2.29 -4.54
N GLY A 3 12.82 1.53 -3.48
CA GLY A 3 12.51 0.12 -3.35
C GLY A 3 11.06 -0.17 -2.90
N PHE A 4 10.05 0.32 -3.62
CA PHE A 4 8.64 0.05 -3.34
C PHE A 4 8.24 -1.35 -3.80
N ASN A 5 8.68 -2.36 -3.06
CA ASN A 5 8.53 -3.78 -3.39
C ASN A 5 7.08 -4.22 -3.64
N ARG A 6 6.09 -3.59 -2.98
CA ARG A 6 4.68 -3.97 -3.14
C ARG A 6 4.16 -3.80 -4.56
N ARG A 7 4.67 -2.83 -5.33
CA ARG A 7 4.36 -2.66 -6.75
C ARG A 7 4.73 -3.88 -7.59
N PHE A 8 5.69 -4.67 -7.12
CA PHE A 8 6.19 -5.90 -7.75
C PHE A 8 5.60 -7.17 -7.12
N CYS A 9 4.72 -7.04 -6.13
CA CYS A 9 4.03 -8.18 -5.55
C CYS A 9 3.09 -8.79 -6.59
N PRO A 10 3.23 -10.09 -6.94
CA PRO A 10 2.40 -10.72 -7.97
C PRO A 10 0.90 -10.61 -7.72
N LYS A 11 0.48 -10.71 -6.44
CA LYS A 11 -0.93 -10.58 -6.06
C LYS A 11 -1.48 -9.17 -6.28
N LEU A 12 -0.69 -8.12 -6.05
CA LEU A 12 -1.12 -6.74 -6.32
C LEU A 12 -1.13 -6.42 -7.83
N SER A 13 -0.17 -6.93 -8.58
CA SER A 13 -0.18 -6.85 -10.05
C SER A 13 -1.39 -7.57 -10.64
N GLU A 14 -1.84 -8.68 -10.02
CA GLU A 14 -3.06 -9.38 -10.39
C GLU A 14 -4.31 -8.53 -10.14
N LEU A 15 -4.39 -7.80 -9.01
CA LEU A 15 -5.53 -6.91 -8.72
C LEU A 15 -5.73 -5.84 -9.79
N LYS A 16 -4.67 -5.18 -10.24
CA LYS A 16 -4.77 -4.15 -11.31
C LYS A 16 -5.40 -4.68 -12.60
N LYS A 17 -5.27 -5.98 -12.88
CA LYS A 17 -5.87 -6.64 -14.06
C LYS A 17 -7.36 -6.94 -13.89
N LYS A 18 -7.90 -6.83 -12.65
CA LYS A 18 -9.33 -7.07 -12.37
C LYS A 18 -10.24 -5.89 -12.72
N GLY A 19 -9.66 -4.77 -13.15
CA GLY A 19 -10.36 -3.53 -13.50
C GLY A 19 -10.10 -2.42 -12.49
N LYS A 20 -10.56 -1.20 -12.80
CA LYS A 20 -10.39 -0.03 -11.94
C LYS A 20 -11.29 -0.14 -10.71
N ALA A 21 -10.72 0.05 -9.53
CA ALA A 21 -11.49 0.02 -8.29
C ALA A 21 -12.26 1.32 -8.06
N ASP A 22 -13.46 1.20 -7.52
CA ASP A 22 -14.23 2.32 -6.97
C ASP A 22 -13.70 2.68 -5.56
N ILE A 23 -13.41 1.65 -4.75
CA ILE A 23 -12.92 1.79 -3.37
C ILE A 23 -11.76 0.84 -3.13
N ILE A 24 -10.73 1.34 -2.44
CA ILE A 24 -9.59 0.54 -1.97
C ILE A 24 -9.41 0.82 -0.47
N VAL A 25 -9.25 -0.21 0.35
CA VAL A 25 -8.87 -0.07 1.76
C VAL A 25 -7.60 -0.85 2.00
N MET A 26 -6.61 -0.25 2.62
CA MET A 26 -5.39 -0.94 3.02
C MET A 26 -5.13 -0.72 4.50
N GLU A 27 -5.06 -1.80 5.24
CA GLU A 27 -4.65 -1.83 6.63
C GLU A 27 -3.24 -2.43 6.75
N LYS A 28 -2.40 -1.75 7.55
CA LYS A 28 -1.07 -2.23 7.89
C LYS A 28 -0.84 -1.98 9.38
N ASN A 29 -1.30 -2.91 10.20
CA ASN A 29 -1.24 -2.83 11.64
C ASN A 29 0.04 -3.41 12.22
N ARG A 30 0.42 -2.96 13.42
CA ARG A 30 1.64 -3.38 14.13
C ARG A 30 1.37 -3.59 15.62
N GLU A 31 2.23 -4.40 16.23
CA GLU A 31 2.28 -4.63 17.69
C GLU A 31 3.47 -3.85 18.29
N TYR A 32 3.54 -2.54 18.03
CA TYR A 32 4.60 -1.67 18.51
C TYR A 32 4.05 -0.55 19.39
N PRO A 33 4.86 0.05 20.27
CA PRO A 33 4.43 1.25 20.99
C PRO A 33 4.24 2.42 20.02
N PRO A 34 3.49 3.47 20.44
CA PRO A 34 3.41 4.73 19.71
C PRO A 34 4.80 5.27 19.36
N GLY A 35 4.96 5.88 18.19
CA GLY A 35 6.24 6.29 17.65
C GLY A 35 6.32 7.76 17.29
N ASP A 36 7.53 8.20 16.95
CA ASP A 36 7.74 9.51 16.34
C ASP A 36 6.91 9.64 15.05
N THR A 37 6.24 10.79 14.87
CA THR A 37 5.33 10.99 13.73
C THR A 37 6.03 10.79 12.40
N ARG A 38 7.21 11.43 12.22
CA ARG A 38 7.94 11.34 10.96
C ARG A 38 8.41 9.92 10.69
N GLN A 39 9.01 9.27 11.70
CA GLN A 39 9.46 7.90 11.57
C GLN A 39 8.30 6.94 11.23
N PHE A 40 7.18 7.08 11.94
CA PHE A 40 5.99 6.27 11.66
C PHE A 40 5.49 6.44 10.22
N ILE A 41 5.38 7.69 9.73
CA ILE A 41 4.83 7.96 8.40
C ILE A 41 5.82 7.62 7.29
N VAL A 42 7.09 8.05 7.41
CA VAL A 42 8.06 7.97 6.30
C VAL A 42 8.78 6.62 6.24
N GLU A 43 8.86 5.86 7.33
CA GLU A 43 9.55 4.56 7.34
C GLU A 43 8.58 3.36 7.27
N ASP A 44 7.31 3.53 7.69
CA ASP A 44 6.36 2.41 7.73
C ASP A 44 5.07 2.69 6.94
N PHE A 45 4.37 3.78 7.23
CA PHE A 45 3.11 4.11 6.53
C PHE A 45 3.33 4.48 5.05
N ILE A 46 4.52 4.89 4.65
CA ILE A 46 4.88 5.15 3.24
C ILE A 46 4.56 3.96 2.33
N HIS A 47 4.65 2.74 2.85
CA HIS A 47 4.27 1.55 2.10
C HIS A 47 2.77 1.47 1.81
N VAL A 48 1.94 1.99 2.72
CA VAL A 48 0.49 2.12 2.50
C VAL A 48 0.24 3.19 1.45
N VAL A 49 0.85 4.38 1.61
CA VAL A 49 0.73 5.50 0.66
C VAL A 49 1.11 5.08 -0.75
N ASP A 50 2.27 4.44 -0.91
CA ASP A 50 2.76 4.00 -2.22
C ASP A 50 1.87 2.92 -2.84
N THR A 51 1.46 1.93 -2.06
CA THR A 51 0.61 0.84 -2.54
C THR A 51 -0.75 1.36 -2.99
N LEU A 52 -1.37 2.26 -2.22
CA LEU A 52 -2.65 2.86 -2.59
C LEU A 52 -2.53 3.69 -3.88
N ARG A 53 -1.48 4.52 -4.02
CA ARG A 53 -1.21 5.26 -5.27
C ARG A 53 -1.06 4.32 -6.46
N PHE A 54 -0.31 3.24 -6.29
CA PHE A 54 -0.11 2.23 -7.33
C PHE A 54 -1.41 1.56 -7.76
N LEU A 55 -2.28 1.21 -6.79
CA LEU A 55 -3.54 0.53 -7.05
C LEU A 55 -4.63 1.47 -7.57
N MET A 56 -4.65 2.74 -7.14
CA MET A 56 -5.59 3.76 -7.67
C MET A 56 -5.34 4.03 -9.16
N ASP A 57 -4.09 3.96 -9.60
CA ASP A 57 -3.68 4.20 -10.99
C ASP A 57 -4.17 5.55 -11.55
N GLU A 58 -4.21 6.55 -10.67
CA GLU A 58 -4.61 7.92 -10.98
C GLU A 58 -4.00 8.91 -9.97
N GLU A 59 -4.08 10.21 -10.27
CA GLU A 59 -3.58 11.26 -9.39
C GLU A 59 -4.43 11.40 -8.12
N VAL A 60 -3.75 11.56 -6.97
CA VAL A 60 -4.39 11.89 -5.71
C VAL A 60 -4.68 13.39 -5.69
N LYS A 61 -5.97 13.77 -5.71
CA LYS A 61 -6.44 15.16 -5.74
C LYS A 61 -6.51 15.81 -4.37
N SER A 62 -6.85 15.04 -3.34
CA SER A 62 -6.94 15.53 -1.96
C SER A 62 -6.78 14.41 -0.94
N LEU A 63 -6.40 14.83 0.27
CA LEU A 63 -6.26 13.95 1.44
C LEU A 63 -7.20 14.42 2.55
N ASP A 64 -7.77 13.45 3.28
CA ASP A 64 -8.44 13.69 4.55
C ASP A 64 -7.73 12.82 5.60
N ILE A 65 -7.21 13.47 6.66
CA ILE A 65 -6.27 12.86 7.59
C ILE A 65 -6.85 12.87 9.00
N ASN A 66 -6.98 11.69 9.60
CA ASN A 66 -7.38 11.49 10.98
C ASN A 66 -6.29 10.71 11.71
N PHE A 67 -6.00 11.07 12.94
CA PHE A 67 -4.92 10.44 13.70
C PHE A 67 -5.21 10.46 15.21
N SER A 68 -4.48 9.62 15.94
CA SER A 68 -4.43 9.68 17.40
C SER A 68 -2.99 9.71 17.90
N LYS A 69 -2.75 10.50 18.95
CA LYS A 69 -1.47 10.54 19.67
C LYS A 69 -1.66 10.02 21.10
N LYS A 70 -0.62 9.42 21.65
CA LYS A 70 -0.52 9.03 23.05
C LYS A 70 0.83 9.51 23.57
N ASN A 71 0.84 10.41 24.56
CA ASN A 71 2.06 11.06 25.09
C ASN A 71 2.91 11.68 23.97
N ASP A 72 2.31 12.50 23.11
CA ASP A 72 2.91 13.16 21.95
C ASP A 72 3.52 12.24 20.88
N LYS A 73 3.30 10.93 20.99
CA LYS A 73 3.70 9.95 20.01
C LYS A 73 2.51 9.51 19.17
N LEU A 74 2.70 9.35 17.86
CA LEU A 74 1.68 8.87 16.95
C LEU A 74 1.32 7.42 17.27
N ASN A 75 0.04 7.18 17.50
CA ASN A 75 -0.51 5.85 17.83
C ASN A 75 -1.21 5.22 16.63
N SER A 76 -2.03 5.97 15.93
CA SER A 76 -2.72 5.51 14.74
C SER A 76 -2.95 6.64 13.74
N VAL A 77 -3.07 6.27 12.48
CA VAL A 77 -3.40 7.19 11.37
C VAL A 77 -4.40 6.53 10.43
N VAL A 78 -5.36 7.31 9.97
CA VAL A 78 -6.29 6.97 8.90
C VAL A 78 -6.25 8.10 7.88
N VAL A 79 -5.93 7.77 6.63
CA VAL A 79 -5.86 8.75 5.54
C VAL A 79 -6.78 8.31 4.41
N THR A 80 -7.69 9.20 4.03
CA THR A 80 -8.50 9.02 2.82
C THR A 80 -7.85 9.76 1.66
N PHE A 81 -7.54 9.03 0.60
CA PHE A 81 -7.00 9.53 -0.67
C PHE A 81 -8.14 9.64 -1.66
N LYS A 82 -8.39 10.83 -2.20
CA LYS A 82 -9.43 11.04 -3.21
C LYS A 82 -8.79 11.26 -4.57
N GLY A 83 -9.11 10.40 -5.53
CA GLY A 83 -8.77 10.53 -6.93
C GLY A 83 -9.93 11.10 -7.74
N GLU A 84 -9.91 10.89 -9.06
CA GLU A 84 -11.03 11.25 -9.97
C GLU A 84 -12.19 10.28 -9.80
N ASN A 85 -11.88 8.99 -9.80
CA ASN A 85 -12.87 7.90 -9.84
C ASN A 85 -12.72 6.93 -8.65
N THR A 86 -11.59 6.93 -7.97
CA THR A 86 -11.26 6.00 -6.90
C THR A 86 -11.13 6.74 -5.58
N THR A 87 -11.72 6.21 -4.53
CA THR A 87 -11.43 6.61 -3.16
C THR A 87 -10.63 5.50 -2.47
N ALA A 88 -9.49 5.84 -1.89
CA ALA A 88 -8.68 4.88 -1.14
C ALA A 88 -8.55 5.29 0.31
N VAL A 89 -8.53 4.31 1.23
CA VAL A 89 -8.36 4.52 2.67
C VAL A 89 -7.15 3.74 3.15
N GLY A 90 -6.17 4.44 3.69
CA GLY A 90 -4.99 3.85 4.32
C GLY A 90 -5.10 3.91 5.83
N ILE A 91 -4.88 2.80 6.50
CA ILE A 91 -5.00 2.64 7.95
C ILE A 91 -3.71 2.06 8.51
N MET A 92 -3.22 2.63 9.59
CA MET A 92 -2.20 2.00 10.42
C MET A 92 -2.45 2.28 11.90
N ASN A 93 -2.53 1.21 12.67
CA ASN A 93 -2.52 1.26 14.14
C ASN A 93 -1.26 0.55 14.64
N ARG A 94 -0.40 1.26 15.38
CA ARG A 94 0.82 0.66 15.92
C ARG A 94 0.57 -0.18 17.18
N CYS A 95 -0.52 0.07 17.88
CA CYS A 95 -0.90 -0.67 19.09
C CYS A 95 -2.02 -1.68 18.83
N ALA A 96 -2.11 -2.22 17.62
CA ALA A 96 -3.02 -3.30 17.31
C ALA A 96 -2.57 -4.59 18.03
N GLY A 97 -3.49 -5.47 18.32
CA GLY A 97 -3.17 -6.77 18.91
C GLY A 97 -2.57 -7.77 17.91
N ILE A 98 -2.23 -7.32 16.70
CA ILE A 98 -1.73 -8.15 15.62
C ILE A 98 -0.86 -7.32 14.66
N THR A 99 0.19 -7.97 14.12
CA THR A 99 0.92 -7.47 12.95
C THR A 99 0.29 -8.07 11.71
N GLU A 100 -0.32 -7.22 10.87
CA GLU A 100 -1.04 -7.67 9.68
C GLU A 100 -0.94 -6.67 8.53
N GLU A 101 -1.20 -7.16 7.33
CA GLU A 101 -1.35 -6.34 6.13
C GLU A 101 -2.51 -6.88 5.30
N VAL A 102 -3.59 -6.10 5.18
CA VAL A 102 -4.81 -6.47 4.46
C VAL A 102 -5.16 -5.39 3.45
N ILE A 103 -5.51 -5.80 2.23
CA ILE A 103 -5.98 -4.88 1.18
C ILE A 103 -7.33 -5.35 0.69
N GLU A 104 -8.32 -4.48 0.73
CA GLU A 104 -9.60 -4.66 0.08
C GLU A 104 -9.66 -3.84 -1.22
N TYR A 105 -9.99 -4.47 -2.32
CA TYR A 105 -10.06 -3.88 -3.65
C TYR A 105 -11.44 -4.15 -4.24
N MET A 106 -12.25 -3.09 -4.39
CA MET A 106 -13.65 -3.20 -4.76
C MET A 106 -13.86 -2.66 -6.17
N VAL A 107 -14.26 -3.54 -7.07
CA VAL A 107 -14.65 -3.21 -8.45
C VAL A 107 -16.11 -3.59 -8.69
N LYS A 108 -16.71 -3.11 -9.76
CA LYS A 108 -18.09 -3.42 -10.08
C LYS A 108 -18.33 -4.94 -10.06
N GLY A 109 -19.19 -5.37 -9.13
CA GLY A 109 -19.61 -6.77 -9.00
C GLY A 109 -18.67 -7.71 -8.26
N ASN A 110 -17.46 -7.27 -7.88
CA ASN A 110 -16.48 -8.09 -7.17
C ASN A 110 -15.78 -7.29 -6.06
N LYS A 111 -15.51 -7.98 -4.96
CA LYS A 111 -14.58 -7.53 -3.93
C LYS A 111 -13.42 -8.53 -3.85
N PHE A 112 -12.20 -8.02 -3.85
CA PHE A 112 -11.00 -8.80 -3.62
C PHE A 112 -10.40 -8.41 -2.27
N VAL A 113 -9.98 -9.40 -1.48
CA VAL A 113 -9.24 -9.20 -0.23
C VAL A 113 -7.90 -9.87 -0.38
N VAL A 114 -6.81 -9.10 -0.23
CA VAL A 114 -5.44 -9.62 -0.21
C VAL A 114 -4.96 -9.65 1.22
N GLU A 115 -4.62 -10.84 1.72
CA GLU A 115 -4.10 -11.05 3.07
C GLU A 115 -2.59 -11.31 2.99
N GLU A 116 -1.80 -10.57 3.77
CA GLU A 116 -0.33 -10.70 3.91
C GLU A 116 0.46 -10.68 2.59
N LEU A 117 -0.12 -10.11 1.51
CA LEU A 117 0.40 -10.15 0.14
C LEU A 117 0.50 -11.57 -0.45
N VAL A 118 -0.10 -12.55 0.18
CA VAL A 118 0.01 -13.98 -0.15
C VAL A 118 -1.29 -14.53 -0.73
N ASP A 119 -2.40 -14.25 -0.10
CA ASP A 119 -3.70 -14.78 -0.47
C ASP A 119 -4.55 -13.72 -1.17
N ILE A 120 -5.28 -14.11 -2.22
CA ILE A 120 -6.39 -13.33 -2.76
C ILE A 120 -7.68 -14.08 -2.50
N ILE A 121 -8.65 -13.38 -1.92
CA ILE A 121 -10.00 -13.87 -1.72
C ILE A 121 -10.91 -13.03 -2.61
N GLU A 122 -11.48 -13.65 -3.64
CA GLU A 122 -12.51 -13.06 -4.47
C GLU A 122 -13.88 -13.34 -3.88
N VAL A 123 -14.69 -12.30 -3.73
CA VAL A 123 -16.08 -12.37 -3.22
C VAL A 123 -17.01 -11.71 -4.24
N ASN A 124 -18.02 -12.45 -4.69
CA ASN A 124 -19.04 -11.98 -5.60
C ASN A 124 -20.36 -12.75 -5.39
N ASN A 125 -21.35 -12.52 -6.23
CA ASN A 125 -22.68 -13.18 -6.12
C ASN A 125 -22.62 -14.71 -6.26
N ASN A 126 -21.54 -15.27 -6.82
CA ASN A 126 -21.37 -16.71 -6.98
C ASN A 126 -20.69 -17.36 -5.75
N GLY A 127 -20.25 -16.56 -4.80
CA GLY A 127 -19.61 -17.05 -3.57
C GLY A 127 -18.24 -16.44 -3.29
N LYS A 128 -17.40 -17.22 -2.59
CA LYS A 128 -16.08 -16.82 -2.12
C LYS A 128 -15.04 -17.83 -2.59
N THR A 129 -14.01 -17.36 -3.27
CA THR A 129 -12.90 -18.19 -3.75
C THR A 129 -11.58 -17.65 -3.20
N ARG A 130 -10.76 -18.52 -2.61
CA ARG A 130 -9.40 -18.18 -2.15
C ARG A 130 -8.36 -18.74 -3.12
N THR A 131 -7.42 -17.91 -3.52
CA THR A 131 -6.24 -18.28 -4.32
C THR A 131 -4.98 -17.91 -3.56
N THR A 132 -4.14 -18.89 -3.31
CA THR A 132 -2.85 -18.71 -2.62
C THR A 132 -1.68 -19.09 -3.52
N PHE A 133 -0.47 -18.81 -3.08
CA PHE A 133 0.73 -19.31 -3.73
C PHE A 133 0.92 -20.82 -3.45
N GLY A 134 1.65 -21.48 -4.32
CA GLY A 134 2.16 -22.83 -4.04
C GLY A 134 3.12 -22.86 -2.85
N GLY A 135 3.34 -24.04 -2.28
CA GLY A 135 4.14 -24.18 -1.07
C GLY A 135 5.64 -23.91 -1.26
N TRP A 136 6.12 -23.84 -2.50
CA TRP A 136 7.54 -23.74 -2.83
C TRP A 136 8.00 -22.32 -3.18
N GLU A 137 7.08 -21.35 -3.37
CA GLU A 137 7.46 -19.97 -3.65
C GLU A 137 8.07 -19.29 -2.43
N SER A 138 9.19 -18.59 -2.68
CA SER A 138 9.92 -17.87 -1.63
C SER A 138 9.11 -16.70 -1.07
N SER A 139 9.36 -16.33 0.18
CA SER A 139 8.77 -15.12 0.77
C SER A 139 9.22 -13.84 0.06
N LEU A 140 10.44 -13.85 -0.50
CA LEU A 140 10.97 -12.71 -1.27
C LEU A 140 10.18 -12.52 -2.57
N TYR A 141 9.90 -13.60 -3.30
CA TYR A 141 9.06 -13.56 -4.49
C TYR A 141 7.64 -13.07 -4.16
N LYS A 142 6.98 -13.71 -3.18
CA LYS A 142 5.61 -13.34 -2.78
C LYS A 142 5.47 -11.87 -2.44
N ARG A 143 6.49 -11.28 -1.84
CA ARG A 143 6.51 -9.87 -1.44
C ARG A 143 7.09 -8.92 -2.49
N GLY A 144 7.43 -9.42 -3.69
CA GLY A 144 7.93 -8.63 -4.82
C GLY A 144 9.40 -8.21 -4.72
N PHE A 145 10.20 -8.79 -3.81
CA PHE A 145 11.62 -8.46 -3.71
C PHE A 145 12.45 -9.04 -4.86
N ASP A 146 12.15 -10.25 -5.28
CA ASP A 146 12.85 -10.88 -6.41
C ASP A 146 12.58 -10.10 -7.71
N ASP A 147 11.33 -9.73 -7.95
CA ASP A 147 10.92 -9.03 -9.16
C ASP A 147 11.44 -7.58 -9.21
N ILE A 148 11.46 -6.85 -8.08
CA ILE A 148 12.02 -5.49 -8.05
C ILE A 148 13.52 -5.47 -8.31
N ILE A 149 14.28 -6.46 -7.80
CA ILE A 149 15.71 -6.59 -8.05
C ILE A 149 15.94 -6.92 -9.52
N THR A 150 15.20 -7.88 -10.06
CA THR A 150 15.28 -8.25 -11.49
C THR A 150 14.98 -7.05 -12.38
N HIS A 151 13.89 -6.33 -12.12
CA HIS A 151 13.52 -5.12 -12.84
C HIS A 151 14.62 -4.04 -12.81
N PHE A 152 15.23 -3.82 -11.65
CA PHE A 152 16.31 -2.85 -11.52
C PHE A 152 17.54 -3.24 -12.33
N LEU A 153 17.97 -4.51 -12.25
CA LEU A 153 19.10 -5.02 -13.02
C LEU A 153 18.86 -4.96 -14.54
N ASP A 154 17.67 -5.31 -14.98
CA ASP A 154 17.30 -5.25 -16.38
C ASP A 154 17.22 -3.79 -16.89
N SER A 155 16.73 -2.87 -16.05
CA SER A 155 16.75 -1.43 -16.37
C SER A 155 18.19 -0.93 -16.62
N ILE A 156 19.16 -1.37 -15.82
CA ILE A 156 20.57 -1.02 -16.01
C ILE A 156 21.11 -1.61 -17.32
N LYS A 157 20.89 -2.90 -17.58
CA LYS A 157 21.35 -3.59 -18.79
C LYS A 157 20.78 -2.95 -20.05
N GLU A 158 19.51 -2.61 -20.03
CA GLU A 158 18.79 -2.03 -21.16
C GLU A 158 18.94 -0.50 -21.26
N LYS A 159 19.61 0.13 -20.30
CA LYS A 159 19.77 1.60 -20.19
C LYS A 159 18.43 2.35 -20.21
N LYS A 160 17.42 1.78 -19.54
CA LYS A 160 16.08 2.35 -19.38
C LYS A 160 15.89 2.93 -17.98
N ASN A 161 15.02 3.92 -17.86
CA ASN A 161 14.59 4.37 -16.54
C ASN A 161 13.77 3.26 -15.85
N PRO A 162 14.05 2.96 -14.59
CA PRO A 162 13.24 1.99 -13.84
C PRO A 162 11.84 2.56 -13.51
N ASP A 163 10.89 1.67 -13.31
CA ASP A 163 9.56 1.98 -12.80
C ASP A 163 9.42 1.37 -11.38
N PRO A 164 9.06 2.14 -10.33
CA PRO A 164 8.73 3.57 -10.38
C PRO A 164 9.95 4.46 -10.64
N SER A 165 9.70 5.55 -11.38
CA SER A 165 10.71 6.57 -11.64
C SER A 165 11.06 7.32 -10.36
N LEU A 166 12.12 8.14 -10.40
CA LEU A 166 12.45 9.03 -9.29
C LEU A 166 11.33 10.05 -9.05
N GLU A 167 10.78 10.61 -10.11
CA GLU A 167 9.70 11.60 -10.06
C GLU A 167 8.44 11.02 -9.41
N ASP A 168 8.04 9.81 -9.80
CA ASP A 168 6.89 9.13 -9.17
C ASP A 168 7.15 8.84 -7.69
N SER A 169 8.35 8.39 -7.36
CA SER A 169 8.77 8.12 -5.97
C SER A 169 8.74 9.41 -5.11
N ILE A 170 9.14 10.56 -5.68
CA ILE A 170 9.07 11.85 -5.00
C ILE A 170 7.63 12.22 -4.65
N ILE A 171 6.65 11.89 -5.50
CA ILE A 171 5.23 12.17 -5.20
C ILE A 171 4.79 11.39 -3.96
N THR A 172 5.16 10.11 -3.82
CA THR A 172 4.88 9.34 -2.60
C THR A 172 5.47 9.99 -1.36
N HIS A 173 6.73 10.43 -1.43
CA HIS A 173 7.38 11.10 -0.29
C HIS A 173 6.75 12.46 0.04
N ARG A 174 6.34 13.26 -0.95
CA ARG A 174 5.63 14.52 -0.72
C ARG A 174 4.31 14.31 0.01
N ILE A 175 3.52 13.32 -0.39
CA ILE A 175 2.29 12.96 0.32
C ILE A 175 2.59 12.58 1.78
N CYS A 176 3.65 11.81 2.03
CA CYS A 176 4.06 11.49 3.40
C CYS A 176 4.44 12.74 4.19
N GLU A 177 5.18 13.69 3.59
CA GLU A 177 5.51 14.97 4.25
C GLU A 177 4.26 15.81 4.53
N ASP A 178 3.29 15.85 3.62
CA ASP A 178 2.03 16.57 3.85
C ASP A 178 1.27 15.98 5.04
N ILE A 179 1.25 14.63 5.17
CA ILE A 179 0.66 13.94 6.31
C ILE A 179 1.41 14.27 7.61
N VAL A 180 2.76 14.23 7.59
CA VAL A 180 3.59 14.60 8.76
C VAL A 180 3.33 16.04 9.20
N ASN A 181 3.32 16.97 8.24
CA ASN A 181 3.08 18.38 8.52
C ASN A 181 1.68 18.62 9.10
N TYR A 182 0.66 17.96 8.54
CA TYR A 182 -0.70 18.04 9.08
C TYR A 182 -0.78 17.54 10.52
N ILE A 183 -0.21 16.38 10.82
CA ILE A 183 -0.22 15.78 12.16
C ILE A 183 0.55 16.63 13.19
N ASN A 184 1.65 17.28 12.77
CA ASN A 184 2.46 18.09 13.67
C ASN A 184 1.85 19.47 13.97
N ASN A 185 0.97 19.96 13.09
CA ASN A 185 0.31 21.25 13.24
C ASN A 185 -1.07 21.16 13.92
N ASN A 186 -1.56 19.94 14.23
CA ASN A 186 -2.83 19.67 14.89
C ASN A 186 -2.66 18.68 16.06
#